data_77fbeaeb0c2decd1e41d8488c2ebd26f
#
_entry.id   77fbeaeb0c2decd1e41d8488c2ebd26f
#
_cell.length_a   1.000
_cell.length_b   1.000
_cell.length_c   1.000
_cell.angle_alpha   90.00
_cell.angle_beta   90.00
_cell.angle_gamma   90.00
#
_symmetry.space_group_name_H-M   'P 1'
#
loop_
_entity.id
_entity.type
_entity.pdbx_description
1 polymer ?
#
loop_
_entity_poly.entity_id
_entity_poly.type
_entity_poly.pdbx_seq_one_letter_code
_entity_poly.pdbx_strand_id
1 'polypeptide(L)'
;MQSWKTRARRTVWAQPPWLTVEQHTVELPDGRVIPDWAWVITPDYVNVVAVTTDQRWLCFRQTKYAVQGSTLALVGGYLEPGEQPLPAAQRELREETGYEAATWTELGHYAVDGNRGAGTAHLYLAQGVRQVAAIASDDLEEQEQLLLRRAEVEQALLRGEFKVLAWAAAVALALARTT
;
A
#
# COMPACT_ATOMS: atom_id res chain seq x y z
N MET A 1 28.20 6.87 -0.28
CA MET A 1 27.94 6.01 0.92
C MET A 1 27.99 4.55 0.49
N GLN A 2 28.59 3.66 1.27
CA GLN A 2 28.61 2.22 0.99
C GLN A 2 27.41 1.54 1.63
N SER A 3 26.80 0.60 0.92
CA SER A 3 25.68 -0.19 1.43
C SER A 3 26.20 -1.30 2.38
N TRP A 4 25.36 -1.74 3.30
CA TRP A 4 25.61 -2.92 4.13
C TRP A 4 25.67 -4.16 3.25
N LYS A 5 26.46 -5.16 3.68
CA LYS A 5 26.60 -6.43 2.96
C LYS A 5 25.98 -7.57 3.75
N THR A 6 25.07 -8.29 3.13
CA THR A 6 24.59 -9.56 3.71
C THR A 6 25.64 -10.64 3.52
N ARG A 7 26.14 -11.22 4.62
CA ARG A 7 27.14 -12.31 4.65
C ARG A 7 26.50 -13.69 4.72
N ALA A 8 25.40 -13.81 5.48
CA ALA A 8 24.64 -15.05 5.61
C ALA A 8 23.17 -14.75 5.89
N ARG A 9 22.31 -15.71 5.58
CA ARG A 9 20.87 -15.70 5.87
C ARG A 9 20.46 -17.06 6.43
N ARG A 10 19.54 -17.05 7.38
CA ARG A 10 18.93 -18.25 7.93
C ARG A 10 17.45 -17.98 8.19
N THR A 11 16.57 -18.75 7.56
CA THR A 11 15.13 -18.71 7.86
C THR A 11 14.89 -19.22 9.27
N VAL A 12 14.18 -18.45 10.06
CA VAL A 12 13.77 -18.78 11.44
C VAL A 12 12.36 -19.31 11.47
N TRP A 13 11.46 -18.68 10.68
CA TRP A 13 10.07 -19.08 10.57
C TRP A 13 9.51 -18.63 9.22
N ALA A 14 8.57 -19.39 8.66
CA ALA A 14 7.94 -19.03 7.40
C ALA A 14 6.48 -19.50 7.35
N GLN A 15 5.60 -18.63 6.85
CA GLN A 15 4.23 -18.91 6.46
C GLN A 15 3.94 -18.23 5.10
N PRO A 16 4.44 -18.82 4.01
CA PRO A 16 4.23 -18.25 2.68
C PRO A 16 2.74 -18.21 2.31
N PRO A 17 2.31 -17.21 1.50
CA PRO A 17 3.12 -16.09 0.99
C PRO A 17 3.26 -14.92 1.97
N TRP A 18 2.60 -14.97 3.13
CA TRP A 18 2.32 -13.81 3.98
C TRP A 18 3.52 -13.29 4.76
N LEU A 19 4.34 -14.19 5.33
CA LEU A 19 5.45 -13.77 6.18
C LEU A 19 6.55 -14.82 6.20
N THR A 20 7.79 -14.35 6.00
CA THR A 20 9.01 -15.10 6.33
C THR A 20 9.86 -14.28 7.28
N VAL A 21 10.38 -14.90 8.32
CA VAL A 21 11.30 -14.30 9.29
C VAL A 21 12.68 -14.94 9.10
N GLU A 22 13.66 -14.10 8.87
CA GLU A 22 15.05 -14.51 8.72
C GLU A 22 15.97 -13.83 9.74
N GLN A 23 17.07 -14.48 10.03
CA GLN A 23 18.20 -13.89 10.72
C GLN A 23 19.33 -13.69 9.71
N HIS A 24 19.78 -12.45 9.56
CA HIS A 24 20.88 -12.11 8.67
C HIS A 24 22.16 -11.82 9.46
N THR A 25 23.29 -12.27 8.96
CA THR A 25 24.60 -11.74 9.34
C THR A 25 24.93 -10.62 8.37
N VAL A 26 25.06 -9.40 8.87
CA VAL A 26 25.32 -8.20 8.05
C VAL A 26 26.65 -7.56 8.43
N GLU A 27 27.36 -7.06 7.42
CA GLU A 27 28.60 -6.29 7.59
C GLU A 27 28.35 -4.82 7.25
N LEU A 28 28.70 -3.97 8.17
CA LEU A 28 28.62 -2.51 8.03
C LEU A 28 29.80 -1.96 7.18
N PRO A 29 29.69 -0.72 6.66
CA PRO A 29 30.75 -0.09 5.88
C PRO A 29 32.09 0.05 6.62
N ASP A 30 32.06 0.11 7.94
CA ASP A 30 33.26 0.20 8.81
C ASP A 30 33.86 -1.18 9.16
N GLY A 31 33.33 -2.27 8.59
CA GLY A 31 33.79 -3.65 8.80
C GLY A 31 33.20 -4.34 10.02
N ARG A 32 32.40 -3.67 10.85
CA ARG A 32 31.70 -4.34 11.95
C ARG A 32 30.68 -5.34 11.41
N VAL A 33 30.54 -6.48 12.08
CA VAL A 33 29.61 -7.54 11.73
C VAL A 33 28.54 -7.65 12.82
N ILE A 34 27.28 -7.64 12.38
CA ILE A 34 26.12 -7.92 13.23
C ILE A 34 25.60 -9.30 12.85
N PRO A 35 25.66 -10.31 13.75
CA PRO A 35 25.39 -11.70 13.37
C PRO A 35 23.91 -12.08 13.39
N ASP A 36 23.04 -11.24 13.96
CA ASP A 36 21.67 -11.57 14.33
C ASP A 36 20.65 -10.51 13.93
N TRP A 37 20.88 -9.83 12.81
CA TRP A 37 19.96 -8.83 12.28
C TRP A 37 18.62 -9.46 11.92
N ALA A 38 17.55 -9.02 12.59
CA ALA A 38 16.20 -9.50 12.30
C ALA A 38 15.72 -8.96 10.95
N TRP A 39 15.27 -9.86 10.09
CA TRP A 39 14.72 -9.56 8.76
C TRP A 39 13.36 -10.19 8.61
N VAL A 40 12.41 -9.48 8.01
CA VAL A 40 11.09 -10.01 7.65
C VAL A 40 10.86 -9.81 6.15
N ILE A 41 10.16 -10.75 5.53
CA ILE A 41 9.74 -10.68 4.14
C ILE A 41 8.22 -10.77 4.12
N THR A 42 7.57 -9.79 3.53
CA THR A 42 6.13 -9.75 3.28
C THR A 42 5.88 -9.48 1.80
N PRO A 43 4.70 -9.80 1.26
CA PRO A 43 4.37 -9.46 -0.12
C PRO A 43 4.44 -7.96 -0.38
N ASP A 44 4.78 -7.59 -1.61
CA ASP A 44 4.56 -6.23 -2.12
C ASP A 44 3.06 -5.98 -2.30
N TYR A 45 2.66 -4.72 -2.27
CA TYR A 45 1.26 -4.35 -2.40
C TYR A 45 1.06 -3.04 -3.16
N VAL A 46 -0.16 -2.83 -3.63
CA VAL A 46 -0.59 -1.58 -4.28
C VAL A 46 -1.54 -0.79 -3.39
N ASN A 47 -1.50 0.54 -3.49
CA ASN A 47 -2.57 1.42 -3.03
C ASN A 47 -2.94 2.40 -4.13
N VAL A 48 -4.23 2.63 -4.30
CA VAL A 48 -4.80 3.43 -5.39
C VAL A 48 -5.62 4.58 -4.82
N VAL A 49 -5.20 5.79 -5.11
CA VAL A 49 -6.07 6.97 -4.97
C VAL A 49 -6.93 7.03 -6.23
N ALA A 50 -8.23 6.81 -6.09
CA ALA A 50 -9.18 6.80 -7.20
C ALA A 50 -10.03 8.08 -7.19
N VAL A 51 -10.03 8.81 -8.32
CA VAL A 51 -10.78 10.06 -8.49
C VAL A 51 -11.74 9.93 -9.66
N THR A 52 -13.03 10.12 -9.39
CA THR A 52 -14.10 10.01 -10.37
C THR A 52 -14.08 11.15 -11.41
N THR A 53 -14.86 11.02 -12.46
CA THR A 53 -15.03 12.06 -13.50
C THR A 53 -15.61 13.37 -12.94
N ASP A 54 -16.43 13.29 -11.87
CA ASP A 54 -16.98 14.45 -11.15
C ASP A 54 -16.11 14.89 -9.96
N GLN A 55 -14.81 14.50 -9.97
CA GLN A 55 -13.80 14.93 -9.00
C GLN A 55 -14.07 14.48 -7.56
N ARG A 56 -14.73 13.34 -7.36
CA ARG A 56 -14.88 12.70 -6.06
C ARG A 56 -13.76 11.70 -5.84
N TRP A 57 -13.25 11.65 -4.63
CA TRP A 57 -12.23 10.73 -4.16
C TRP A 57 -12.90 9.52 -3.54
N LEU A 58 -12.65 8.36 -4.10
CA LEU A 58 -13.19 7.10 -3.59
C LEU A 58 -12.33 6.64 -2.42
N CYS A 59 -12.96 6.50 -1.27
CA CYS A 59 -12.35 6.02 -0.04
C CYS A 59 -13.27 4.96 0.59
N PHE A 60 -12.71 4.20 1.50
CA PHE A 60 -13.48 3.31 2.36
C PHE A 60 -13.40 3.77 3.80
N ARG A 61 -14.46 3.58 4.56
CA ARG A 61 -14.42 3.59 6.02
C ARG A 61 -14.49 2.16 6.50
N GLN A 62 -13.48 1.71 7.22
CA GLN A 62 -13.34 0.32 7.65
C GLN A 62 -12.57 0.21 8.96
N THR A 63 -12.49 -1.00 9.49
CA THR A 63 -11.57 -1.37 10.57
C THR A 63 -10.39 -2.16 10.01
N LYS A 64 -9.25 -2.13 10.70
CA LYS A 64 -8.12 -3.02 10.43
C LYS A 64 -7.60 -3.56 11.75
N TYR A 65 -7.23 -4.82 11.78
CA TYR A 65 -6.85 -5.52 13.02
C TYR A 65 -5.77 -4.78 13.84
N ALA A 66 -4.79 -4.18 13.18
CA ALA A 66 -3.70 -3.45 13.83
C ALA A 66 -4.03 -1.97 14.11
N VAL A 67 -5.25 -1.49 13.79
CA VAL A 67 -5.64 -0.08 13.91
C VAL A 67 -6.76 0.08 14.92
N GLN A 68 -6.58 0.95 15.90
CA GLN A 68 -7.63 1.21 16.88
C GLN A 68 -8.80 2.00 16.27
N GLY A 69 -10.00 1.46 16.35
CA GLY A 69 -11.24 2.04 15.83
C GLY A 69 -11.29 2.04 14.31
N SER A 70 -12.16 2.85 13.72
CA SER A 70 -12.28 2.96 12.27
C SER A 70 -11.19 3.85 11.67
N THR A 71 -10.91 3.65 10.39
CA THR A 71 -9.96 4.42 9.59
C THR A 71 -10.55 4.69 8.22
N LEU A 72 -10.15 5.78 7.58
CA LEU A 72 -10.27 5.89 6.14
C LEU A 72 -9.18 5.05 5.47
N ALA A 73 -9.54 4.45 4.36
CA ALA A 73 -8.69 3.58 3.57
C ALA A 73 -8.81 3.91 2.08
N LEU A 74 -7.81 3.46 1.33
CA LEU A 74 -7.79 3.48 -0.13
C LEU A 74 -8.04 2.07 -0.66
N VAL A 75 -8.36 1.96 -1.94
CA VAL A 75 -8.30 0.72 -2.70
C VAL A 75 -6.90 0.15 -2.65
N GLY A 76 -6.75 -1.17 -2.50
CA GLY A 76 -5.45 -1.81 -2.59
C GLY A 76 -5.36 -3.18 -1.95
N GLY A 77 -4.41 -3.95 -2.46
CA GLY A 77 -4.16 -5.31 -2.03
C GLY A 77 -2.76 -5.78 -2.36
N TYR A 78 -2.48 -7.03 -2.05
CA TYR A 78 -1.20 -7.65 -2.33
C TYR A 78 -1.07 -8.02 -3.81
N LEU A 79 0.18 -7.95 -4.31
CA LEU A 79 0.49 -8.50 -5.62
C LEU A 79 0.38 -10.03 -5.59
N GLU A 80 -0.23 -10.59 -6.61
CA GLU A 80 -0.19 -12.03 -6.85
C GLU A 80 1.20 -12.47 -7.34
N PRO A 81 1.56 -13.77 -7.20
CA PRO A 81 2.85 -14.28 -7.64
C PRO A 81 3.11 -13.98 -9.13
N GLY A 82 4.13 -13.15 -9.42
CA GLY A 82 4.51 -12.75 -10.77
C GLY A 82 3.68 -11.61 -11.37
N GLU A 83 2.73 -11.07 -10.64
CA GLU A 83 1.92 -9.93 -11.07
C GLU A 83 2.75 -8.64 -11.07
N GLN A 84 2.49 -7.79 -12.07
CA GLN A 84 3.10 -6.46 -12.13
C GLN A 84 2.25 -5.44 -11.35
N PRO A 85 2.85 -4.39 -10.74
CA PRO A 85 2.13 -3.47 -9.87
C PRO A 85 0.96 -2.74 -10.52
N LEU A 86 1.08 -2.27 -11.77
CA LEU A 86 -0.03 -1.58 -12.44
C LEU A 86 -1.21 -2.51 -12.76
N PRO A 87 -1.03 -3.70 -13.33
CA PRO A 87 -2.08 -4.72 -13.43
C PRO A 87 -2.75 -5.03 -12.09
N ALA A 88 -1.97 -5.20 -11.01
CA ALA A 88 -2.53 -5.42 -9.66
C ALA A 88 -3.42 -4.23 -9.22
N ALA A 89 -2.96 -3.00 -9.40
CA ALA A 89 -3.75 -1.81 -9.07
C ALA A 89 -5.07 -1.73 -9.87
N GLN A 90 -5.04 -2.15 -11.15
CA GLN A 90 -6.23 -2.19 -11.99
C GLN A 90 -7.21 -3.29 -11.55
N ARG A 91 -6.70 -4.47 -11.20
CA ARG A 91 -7.48 -5.59 -10.68
C ARG A 91 -8.16 -5.20 -9.37
N GLU A 92 -7.40 -4.71 -8.38
CA GLU A 92 -7.93 -4.30 -7.07
C GLU A 92 -8.99 -3.20 -7.18
N LEU A 93 -8.77 -2.18 -8.02
CA LEU A 93 -9.78 -1.14 -8.25
C LEU A 93 -11.09 -1.74 -8.77
N ARG A 94 -11.00 -2.69 -9.69
CA ARG A 94 -12.19 -3.32 -10.28
C ARG A 94 -12.89 -4.26 -9.31
N GLU A 95 -12.14 -5.08 -8.58
CA GLU A 95 -12.68 -6.09 -7.65
C GLU A 95 -13.34 -5.43 -6.44
N GLU A 96 -12.64 -4.50 -5.78
CA GLU A 96 -13.15 -3.85 -4.57
C GLU A 96 -14.27 -2.85 -4.86
N THR A 97 -14.29 -2.23 -6.04
CA THR A 97 -15.20 -1.10 -6.28
C THR A 97 -16.10 -1.25 -7.49
N GLY A 98 -15.77 -2.11 -8.42
CA GLY A 98 -16.42 -2.20 -9.73
C GLY A 98 -16.05 -1.03 -10.68
N TYR A 99 -15.02 -0.24 -10.36
CA TYR A 99 -14.60 0.91 -11.17
C TYR A 99 -13.41 0.58 -12.06
N GLU A 100 -13.32 1.30 -13.18
CA GLU A 100 -12.16 1.36 -14.07
C GLU A 100 -11.73 2.81 -14.28
N ALA A 101 -10.43 3.05 -14.45
CA ALA A 101 -9.87 4.39 -14.63
C ALA A 101 -9.56 4.69 -16.10
N ALA A 102 -9.75 5.96 -16.49
CA ALA A 102 -9.34 6.47 -17.79
C ALA A 102 -7.81 6.68 -17.88
N THR A 103 -7.18 7.12 -16.78
CA THR A 103 -5.74 7.38 -16.73
C THR A 103 -5.15 6.90 -15.42
N TRP A 104 -3.86 6.47 -15.49
CA TRP A 104 -3.08 6.00 -14.37
C TRP A 104 -1.78 6.77 -14.26
N THR A 105 -1.44 7.22 -13.07
CA THR A 105 -0.17 7.88 -12.75
C THR A 105 0.47 7.17 -11.58
N GLU A 106 1.70 6.69 -11.76
CA GLU A 106 2.49 6.19 -10.63
C GLU A 106 2.88 7.37 -9.73
N LEU A 107 2.52 7.28 -8.45
CA LEU A 107 2.92 8.24 -7.42
C LEU A 107 4.30 7.90 -6.85
N GLY A 108 4.72 6.67 -7.01
CA GLY A 108 6.01 6.13 -6.62
C GLY A 108 5.90 4.75 -6.00
N HIS A 109 7.06 4.16 -5.73
CA HIS A 109 7.18 2.91 -4.98
C HIS A 109 8.18 3.08 -3.84
N TYR A 110 7.86 2.54 -2.67
CA TYR A 110 8.57 2.82 -1.44
C TYR A 110 8.79 1.56 -0.63
N ALA A 111 10.00 1.39 -0.09
CA ALA A 111 10.24 0.36 0.91
C ALA A 111 9.38 0.65 2.15
N VAL A 112 8.68 -0.35 2.66
CA VAL A 112 7.79 -0.20 3.82
C VAL A 112 8.59 -0.01 5.10
N ASP A 113 9.74 -0.68 5.21
CA ASP A 113 10.69 -0.51 6.32
C ASP A 113 12.12 -0.44 5.76
N GLY A 114 12.82 0.66 6.02
CA GLY A 114 14.19 0.87 5.54
C GLY A 114 15.25 -0.06 6.15
N ASN A 115 14.90 -0.82 7.18
CA ASN A 115 15.81 -1.73 7.89
C ASN A 115 15.42 -3.21 7.76
N ARG A 116 14.31 -3.50 7.08
CA ARG A 116 13.75 -4.85 6.91
C ARG A 116 13.16 -5.03 5.52
N GLY A 117 12.99 -6.29 5.09
CA GLY A 117 12.36 -6.61 3.81
C GLY A 117 10.83 -6.67 3.88
N ALA A 118 10.19 -5.72 4.55
CA ALA A 118 8.74 -5.70 4.79
C ALA A 118 7.92 -5.31 3.54
N GLY A 119 8.37 -5.70 2.34
CA GLY A 119 7.70 -5.44 1.08
C GLY A 119 7.89 -4.02 0.54
N THR A 120 7.35 -3.80 -0.64
CA THR A 120 7.31 -2.51 -1.34
C THR A 120 5.86 -2.06 -1.49
N ALA A 121 5.57 -0.81 -1.13
CA ALA A 121 4.30 -0.15 -1.42
C ALA A 121 4.37 0.53 -2.79
N HIS A 122 3.53 0.11 -3.74
CA HIS A 122 3.37 0.75 -5.04
C HIS A 122 2.14 1.64 -5.02
N LEU A 123 2.31 2.94 -5.19
CA LEU A 123 1.27 3.94 -5.03
C LEU A 123 0.84 4.49 -6.38
N TYR A 124 -0.46 4.51 -6.66
CA TYR A 124 -1.04 4.97 -7.91
C TYR A 124 -2.14 6.01 -7.70
N LEU A 125 -2.27 6.90 -8.68
CA LEU A 125 -3.41 7.79 -8.86
C LEU A 125 -4.17 7.32 -10.11
N ALA A 126 -5.43 6.94 -9.92
CA ALA A 126 -6.39 6.56 -10.95
C ALA A 126 -7.38 7.70 -11.15
N GLN A 127 -7.42 8.31 -12.33
CA GLN A 127 -8.29 9.44 -12.61
C GLN A 127 -9.37 9.11 -13.66
N GLY A 128 -10.49 9.82 -13.56
CA GLY A 128 -11.63 9.61 -14.40
C GLY A 128 -12.26 8.22 -14.19
N VAL A 129 -12.24 7.74 -12.93
CA VAL A 129 -12.81 6.44 -12.62
C VAL A 129 -14.34 6.47 -12.76
N ARG A 130 -14.87 5.38 -13.31
CA ARG A 130 -16.31 5.18 -13.50
C ARG A 130 -16.67 3.74 -13.18
N GLN A 131 -17.85 3.53 -12.62
CA GLN A 131 -18.34 2.20 -12.33
C GLN A 131 -18.71 1.48 -13.63
N VAL A 132 -18.20 0.28 -13.81
CA VAL A 132 -18.41 -0.57 -15.00
C VAL A 132 -18.93 -1.95 -14.62
N ALA A 133 -18.84 -2.35 -13.36
CA ALA A 133 -19.29 -3.63 -12.85
C ALA A 133 -19.87 -3.50 -11.44
N ALA A 134 -20.52 -4.55 -10.96
CA ALA A 134 -20.81 -4.70 -9.54
C ALA A 134 -19.53 -5.01 -8.77
N ILE A 135 -19.53 -4.70 -7.47
CA ILE A 135 -18.45 -5.05 -6.55
C ILE A 135 -18.35 -6.58 -6.45
N ALA A 136 -17.14 -7.10 -6.57
CA ALA A 136 -16.81 -8.51 -6.45
C ALA A 136 -15.76 -8.77 -5.35
N SER A 137 -15.77 -7.92 -4.31
CA SER A 137 -14.83 -8.03 -3.19
C SER A 137 -15.16 -9.24 -2.32
N ASP A 138 -14.11 -9.95 -1.90
CA ASP A 138 -14.14 -11.01 -0.90
C ASP A 138 -13.43 -10.58 0.41
N ASP A 139 -13.33 -9.26 0.63
CA ASP A 139 -12.69 -8.69 1.81
C ASP A 139 -13.29 -9.21 3.12
N LEU A 140 -12.41 -9.48 4.07
CA LEU A 140 -12.78 -9.98 5.41
C LEU A 140 -13.40 -8.89 6.29
N GLU A 141 -13.15 -7.63 5.98
CA GLU A 141 -13.63 -6.49 6.75
C GLU A 141 -14.91 -5.90 6.14
N GLU A 142 -15.82 -5.50 7.02
CA GLU A 142 -16.90 -4.59 6.62
C GLU A 142 -16.36 -3.25 6.23
N GLN A 143 -16.68 -2.81 5.02
CA GLN A 143 -16.24 -1.52 4.49
C GLN A 143 -17.40 -0.74 3.90
N GLU A 144 -17.43 0.56 4.23
CA GLU A 144 -18.36 1.53 3.67
C GLU A 144 -17.64 2.35 2.60
N GLN A 145 -18.09 2.25 1.34
CA GLN A 145 -17.56 3.06 0.25
C GLN A 145 -18.05 4.51 0.36
N LEU A 146 -17.13 5.45 0.30
CA LEU A 146 -17.37 6.88 0.37
C LEU A 146 -16.86 7.60 -0.87
N LEU A 147 -17.61 8.60 -1.33
CA LEU A 147 -17.17 9.51 -2.38
C LEU A 147 -17.01 10.92 -1.78
N LEU A 148 -15.78 11.25 -1.43
CA LEU A 148 -15.44 12.48 -0.72
C LEU A 148 -15.00 13.58 -1.70
N ARG A 149 -15.23 14.83 -1.33
CA ARG A 149 -14.64 15.98 -2.03
C ARG A 149 -13.18 16.11 -1.66
N ARG A 150 -12.35 16.65 -2.55
CA ARG A 150 -10.94 16.91 -2.29
C ARG A 150 -10.68 17.57 -0.92
N ALA A 151 -11.43 18.63 -0.60
CA ALA A 151 -11.27 19.34 0.68
C ALA A 151 -11.59 18.46 1.90
N GLU A 152 -12.53 17.52 1.77
CA GLU A 152 -12.85 16.56 2.84
C GLU A 152 -11.71 15.57 3.05
N VAL A 153 -11.10 15.09 1.96
CA VAL A 153 -9.93 14.20 2.00
C VAL A 153 -8.72 14.90 2.62
N GLU A 154 -8.46 16.15 2.23
CA GLU A 154 -7.37 16.96 2.79
C GLU A 154 -7.55 17.17 4.30
N GLN A 155 -8.76 17.52 4.74
CA GLN A 155 -9.06 17.67 6.16
C GLN A 155 -8.97 16.34 6.91
N ALA A 156 -9.42 15.25 6.33
CA ALA A 156 -9.31 13.92 6.91
C ALA A 156 -7.84 13.49 7.08
N LEU A 157 -7.00 13.77 6.07
CA LEU A 157 -5.55 13.53 6.15
C LEU A 157 -4.93 14.32 7.32
N LEU A 158 -5.22 15.61 7.42
CA LEU A 158 -4.70 16.48 8.47
C LEU A 158 -5.16 16.08 9.88
N ARG A 159 -6.36 15.50 9.99
CA ARG A 159 -6.89 14.96 11.26
C ARG A 159 -6.39 13.54 11.58
N GLY A 160 -5.57 12.93 10.71
CA GLY A 160 -5.05 11.57 10.90
C GLY A 160 -6.10 10.48 10.77
N GLU A 161 -7.14 10.68 9.95
CA GLU A 161 -8.17 9.66 9.69
C GLU A 161 -7.68 8.53 8.79
N PHE A 162 -6.64 8.76 7.96
CA PHE A 162 -5.89 7.71 7.26
C PHE A 162 -4.80 7.15 8.18
N LYS A 163 -5.13 6.15 8.97
CA LYS A 163 -4.27 5.65 10.06
C LYS A 163 -3.17 4.67 9.60
N VAL A 164 -3.16 4.27 8.34
CA VAL A 164 -2.09 3.46 7.73
C VAL A 164 -1.16 4.38 6.95
N LEU A 165 0.15 4.29 7.24
CA LEU A 165 1.16 5.20 6.67
C LEU A 165 1.13 5.25 5.14
N ALA A 166 1.01 4.10 4.48
CA ALA A 166 0.99 4.03 3.01
C ALA A 166 -0.24 4.74 2.42
N TRP A 167 -1.41 4.67 3.07
CA TRP A 167 -2.59 5.40 2.65
C TRP A 167 -2.43 6.91 2.81
N ALA A 168 -1.92 7.34 3.97
CA ALA A 168 -1.64 8.77 4.21
C ALA A 168 -0.63 9.32 3.21
N ALA A 169 0.44 8.57 2.92
CA ALA A 169 1.45 8.94 1.94
C ALA A 169 0.87 9.04 0.52
N ALA A 170 0.07 8.05 0.08
CA ALA A 170 -0.57 8.05 -1.24
C ALA A 170 -1.50 9.26 -1.41
N VAL A 171 -2.33 9.56 -0.41
CA VAL A 171 -3.22 10.72 -0.40
C VAL A 171 -2.42 12.03 -0.48
N ALA A 172 -1.38 12.17 0.35
CA ALA A 172 -0.54 13.37 0.34
C ALA A 172 0.14 13.60 -1.01
N LEU A 173 0.68 12.54 -1.63
CA LEU A 173 1.30 12.60 -2.96
C LEU A 173 0.29 12.93 -4.06
N ALA A 174 -0.91 12.37 -4.00
CA ALA A 174 -1.97 12.67 -4.95
C ALA A 174 -2.45 14.12 -4.81
N LEU A 175 -2.65 14.62 -3.60
CA LEU A 175 -2.99 16.02 -3.33
C LEU A 175 -1.93 16.99 -3.85
N ALA A 176 -0.65 16.65 -3.76
CA ALA A 176 0.43 17.47 -4.28
C ALA A 176 0.52 17.49 -5.82
N ARG A 177 -0.05 16.49 -6.50
CA ARG A 177 -0.03 16.37 -7.97
C ARG A 177 -1.31 16.84 -8.66
N THR A 178 -2.40 16.92 -7.93
CA THR A 178 -3.68 17.41 -8.44
C THR A 178 -3.91 18.82 -7.91
N THR A 179 -3.86 19.80 -8.78
CA THR A 179 -4.22 21.22 -8.46
C THR A 179 -5.73 21.41 -8.41
#